data_bbb31402f94cc80140784a7d71a4a2cc
#
_entry.id   bbb31402f94cc80140784a7d71a4a2cc
#
_cell.length_a   1.000
_cell.length_b   1.000
_cell.length_c   1.000
_cell.angle_alpha   90.00
_cell.angle_beta   90.00
_cell.angle_gamma   90.00
#
_symmetry.space_group_name_H-M   'P 1'
#
loop_
_entity.id
_entity.type
_entity.pdbx_description
1 polymer ?
#
loop_
_entity_poly.entity_id
_entity_poly.type
_entity_poly.pdbx_seq_one_letter_code
_entity_poly.pdbx_strand_id
1 'polypeptide(L)'
;MRIFSGIQPTGRKHLGNYIGAIRRYVEGQDEAGESIYCVVDLHAVTVAYDPAELRERVYDTIAILVAAGLDPERSVLFRQSDVLAHPELAWLLSSVTSWGDLNRMHQFKEKTGNQRELASAGLFSYPVLMAADVLAYRATHVPVGDDQRQHIELMRDIAQRFNARYGDTLVVPEGTYPAVGARIMDLQEPTRKMSTTAGTEQGRVYVLDDPKTIERKFKRAVTDSDDPPVIRASADKPGVTNLLEIVAAARHMTIPEAEAMLSDARGYGDLKAEAANAVVEMLDPVRQRYEALRPDADRLEEILALGAEKARAMTASVLHDVRRAMGVGPLS
;
A
#
# COMPACT_ATOMS: atom_id res chain seq x y z
N MET A 1 8.01 -18.94 -1.96
CA MET A 1 6.92 -18.02 -1.51
C MET A 1 6.62 -17.08 -2.67
N ARG A 2 5.35 -16.84 -2.99
CA ARG A 2 4.92 -15.87 -4.00
C ARG A 2 4.06 -14.81 -3.32
N ILE A 3 4.48 -13.54 -3.45
CA ILE A 3 3.85 -12.40 -2.78
C ILE A 3 3.12 -11.55 -3.83
N PHE A 4 1.91 -11.10 -3.50
CA PHE A 4 1.18 -10.10 -4.28
C PHE A 4 0.84 -8.88 -3.42
N SER A 5 1.10 -7.68 -3.94
CA SER A 5 0.69 -6.42 -3.32
C SER A 5 0.11 -5.46 -4.34
N GLY A 6 -1.06 -4.90 -4.02
CA GLY A 6 -1.71 -3.86 -4.80
C GLY A 6 -1.50 -2.48 -4.20
N ILE A 7 -1.15 -1.50 -5.03
CA ILE A 7 -1.00 -0.10 -4.63
C ILE A 7 -1.97 0.77 -5.41
N GLN A 8 -2.87 1.44 -4.71
CA GLN A 8 -3.77 2.39 -5.35
C GLN A 8 -3.01 3.65 -5.79
N PRO A 9 -3.19 4.09 -7.05
CA PRO A 9 -2.60 5.33 -7.56
C PRO A 9 -3.42 6.55 -7.13
N THR A 10 -3.74 6.66 -5.83
CA THR A 10 -4.58 7.72 -5.29
C THR A 10 -3.81 8.56 -4.28
N GLY A 11 -3.97 9.87 -4.36
CA GLY A 11 -3.36 10.84 -3.46
C GLY A 11 -1.83 10.84 -3.47
N ARG A 12 -1.25 11.85 -2.82
CA ARG A 12 0.21 11.95 -2.62
C ARG A 12 0.67 10.95 -1.57
N LYS A 13 1.75 10.22 -1.82
CA LYS A 13 2.31 9.25 -0.85
C LYS A 13 2.98 10.00 0.29
N HIS A 14 2.61 9.69 1.52
CA HIS A 14 3.16 10.27 2.74
C HIS A 14 4.11 9.31 3.46
N LEU A 15 4.82 9.81 4.46
CA LEU A 15 5.81 9.07 5.26
C LEU A 15 5.27 7.72 5.79
N GLY A 16 4.02 7.70 6.27
CA GLY A 16 3.38 6.47 6.73
C GLY A 16 3.16 5.43 5.61
N ASN A 17 2.91 5.86 4.35
CA ASN A 17 2.87 4.94 3.21
C ASN A 17 4.26 4.41 2.88
N TYR A 18 5.29 5.27 2.97
CA TYR A 18 6.66 4.88 2.68
C TYR A 18 7.16 3.82 3.68
N ILE A 19 7.11 4.12 4.97
CA ILE A 19 7.58 3.22 6.03
C ILE A 19 6.70 1.95 6.13
N GLY A 20 5.39 2.12 6.04
CA GLY A 20 4.44 1.03 6.25
C GLY A 20 4.29 0.05 5.07
N ALA A 21 4.57 0.50 3.84
CA ALA A 21 4.36 -0.30 2.63
C ALA A 21 5.54 -0.24 1.67
N ILE A 22 5.89 0.93 1.12
CA ILE A 22 6.83 1.04 0.00
C ILE A 22 8.20 0.44 0.35
N ARG A 23 8.77 0.79 1.50
CA ARG A 23 10.04 0.24 1.97
C ARG A 23 10.00 -1.28 2.10
N ARG A 24 8.90 -1.83 2.61
CA ARG A 24 8.70 -3.28 2.73
C ARG A 24 8.61 -4.00 1.39
N TYR A 25 8.12 -3.32 0.35
CA TYR A 25 8.13 -3.89 -1.01
C TYR A 25 9.56 -4.02 -1.51
N VAL A 26 10.41 -3.02 -1.22
CA VAL A 26 11.83 -3.05 -1.57
C VAL A 26 12.57 -4.15 -0.80
N GLU A 27 12.34 -4.25 0.51
CA GLU A 27 12.92 -5.31 1.36
C GLU A 27 12.41 -6.71 0.95
N GLY A 28 11.11 -6.84 0.72
CA GLY A 28 10.47 -8.12 0.37
C GLY A 28 10.87 -8.70 -0.99
N GLN A 29 11.40 -7.89 -1.92
CA GLN A 29 11.90 -8.41 -3.19
C GLN A 29 13.15 -9.31 -3.01
N ASP A 30 13.87 -9.18 -1.89
CA ASP A 30 15.03 -10.01 -1.56
C ASP A 30 14.63 -11.30 -0.83
N GLU A 31 13.52 -11.30 -0.11
CA GLU A 31 13.06 -12.40 0.73
C GLU A 31 12.12 -13.37 0.00
N ALA A 32 11.38 -12.89 -0.98
CA ALA A 32 10.39 -13.68 -1.72
C ALA A 32 11.03 -14.44 -2.88
N GLY A 33 10.49 -15.63 -3.19
CA GLY A 33 10.85 -16.32 -4.43
C GLY A 33 10.33 -15.57 -5.66
N GLU A 34 9.12 -14.98 -5.59
CA GLU A 34 8.54 -14.13 -6.63
C GLU A 34 7.71 -13.02 -5.98
N SER A 35 7.97 -11.77 -6.35
CA SER A 35 7.29 -10.58 -5.86
C SER A 35 6.53 -9.89 -6.97
N ILE A 36 5.24 -9.66 -6.75
CA ILE A 36 4.31 -9.09 -7.72
C ILE A 36 3.70 -7.82 -7.12
N TYR A 37 3.93 -6.70 -7.78
CA TYR A 37 3.47 -5.37 -7.36
C TYR A 37 2.60 -4.76 -8.46
N CYS A 38 1.35 -4.53 -8.14
CA CYS A 38 0.34 -4.05 -9.07
C CYS A 38 -0.11 -2.64 -8.71
N VAL A 39 0.01 -1.70 -9.64
CA VAL A 39 -0.66 -0.40 -9.50
C VAL A 39 -2.12 -0.58 -9.92
N VAL A 40 -3.01 -0.58 -8.92
CA VAL A 40 -4.41 -1.01 -9.08
C VAL A 40 -5.30 0.17 -9.53
N ASP A 41 -5.15 0.58 -10.76
CA ASP A 41 -5.87 1.69 -11.38
C ASP A 41 -7.37 1.38 -11.61
N LEU A 42 -7.74 0.11 -11.85
CA LEU A 42 -9.15 -0.29 -11.96
C LEU A 42 -9.91 -0.14 -10.63
N HIS A 43 -9.23 -0.26 -9.49
CA HIS A 43 -9.86 0.06 -8.20
C HIS A 43 -10.11 1.56 -8.01
N ALA A 44 -9.27 2.40 -8.61
CA ALA A 44 -9.42 3.85 -8.51
C ALA A 44 -10.68 4.36 -9.21
N VAL A 45 -11.15 3.70 -10.27
CA VAL A 45 -12.35 4.12 -11.02
C VAL A 45 -13.68 3.80 -10.33
N THR A 46 -13.65 3.14 -9.19
CA THR A 46 -14.87 2.80 -8.42
C THR A 46 -15.51 4.00 -7.71
N VAL A 47 -14.78 5.10 -7.61
CA VAL A 47 -15.19 6.39 -7.05
C VAL A 47 -14.99 7.51 -8.09
N ALA A 48 -15.55 8.69 -7.85
CA ALA A 48 -15.35 9.83 -8.75
C ALA A 48 -13.85 10.20 -8.85
N TYR A 49 -13.37 10.41 -10.06
CA TYR A 49 -11.97 10.72 -10.36
C TYR A 49 -11.84 11.59 -11.62
N ASP A 50 -10.71 12.26 -11.76
CA ASP A 50 -10.31 12.91 -13.01
C ASP A 50 -9.42 11.98 -13.83
N PRO A 51 -9.74 11.68 -15.11
CA PRO A 51 -8.96 10.72 -15.92
C PRO A 51 -7.51 11.17 -16.19
N ALA A 52 -7.28 12.47 -16.33
CA ALA A 52 -5.93 12.99 -16.55
C ALA A 52 -5.11 12.87 -15.26
N GLU A 53 -5.70 13.23 -14.12
CA GLU A 53 -5.05 13.08 -12.82
C GLU A 53 -4.76 11.61 -12.50
N LEU A 54 -5.67 10.68 -12.80
CA LEU A 54 -5.44 9.24 -12.57
C LEU A 54 -4.21 8.75 -13.33
N ARG A 55 -4.04 9.13 -14.61
CA ARG A 55 -2.86 8.76 -15.41
C ARG A 55 -1.58 9.26 -14.78
N GLU A 56 -1.54 10.54 -14.40
CA GLU A 56 -0.38 11.13 -13.73
C GLU A 56 -0.07 10.41 -12.39
N ARG A 57 -1.09 10.04 -11.62
CA ARG A 57 -0.94 9.31 -10.36
C ARG A 57 -0.40 7.89 -10.55
N VAL A 58 -0.71 7.23 -11.65
CA VAL A 58 -0.11 5.94 -12.00
C VAL A 58 1.40 6.11 -12.20
N TYR A 59 1.81 7.09 -13.04
CA TYR A 59 3.23 7.36 -13.27
C TYR A 59 3.96 7.79 -12.00
N ASP A 60 3.37 8.66 -11.19
CA ASP A 60 3.93 9.05 -9.88
C ASP A 60 4.16 7.83 -8.99
N THR A 61 3.19 6.92 -8.94
CA THR A 61 3.28 5.72 -8.10
C THR A 61 4.42 4.81 -8.57
N ILE A 62 4.51 4.52 -9.88
CA ILE A 62 5.60 3.71 -10.44
C ILE A 62 6.95 4.37 -10.21
N ALA A 63 7.07 5.67 -10.50
CA ALA A 63 8.32 6.41 -10.31
C ALA A 63 8.77 6.41 -8.86
N ILE A 64 7.84 6.56 -7.88
CA ILE A 64 8.16 6.48 -6.45
C ILE A 64 8.64 5.08 -6.07
N LEU A 65 7.99 4.01 -6.56
CA LEU A 65 8.38 2.64 -6.24
C LEU A 65 9.79 2.32 -6.74
N VAL A 66 10.08 2.64 -8.00
CA VAL A 66 11.41 2.44 -8.58
C VAL A 66 12.46 3.33 -7.89
N ALA A 67 12.13 4.60 -7.63
CA ALA A 67 13.00 5.52 -6.91
C ALA A 67 13.30 5.06 -5.48
N ALA A 68 12.35 4.38 -4.83
CA ALA A 68 12.54 3.78 -3.50
C ALA A 68 13.48 2.56 -3.53
N GLY A 69 13.72 1.95 -4.71
CA GLY A 69 14.61 0.81 -4.88
C GLY A 69 13.94 -0.48 -5.34
N LEU A 70 12.66 -0.41 -5.71
CA LEU A 70 12.00 -1.58 -6.32
C LEU A 70 12.59 -1.80 -7.72
N ASP A 71 13.13 -2.99 -7.96
CA ASP A 71 13.79 -3.37 -9.20
C ASP A 71 12.80 -4.09 -10.14
N PRO A 72 12.45 -3.49 -11.29
CA PRO A 72 11.53 -4.09 -12.26
C PRO A 72 12.06 -5.36 -12.94
N GLU A 73 13.38 -5.58 -12.93
CA GLU A 73 13.98 -6.81 -13.46
C GLU A 73 13.78 -7.98 -12.50
N ARG A 74 13.84 -7.72 -11.20
CA ARG A 74 13.71 -8.72 -10.12
C ARG A 74 12.27 -8.96 -9.69
N SER A 75 11.42 -7.94 -9.83
CA SER A 75 10.01 -7.96 -9.45
C SER A 75 9.10 -7.84 -10.67
N VAL A 76 7.85 -8.26 -10.53
CA VAL A 76 6.81 -8.02 -11.53
C VAL A 76 6.06 -6.74 -11.13
N LEU A 77 6.37 -5.63 -11.79
CA LEU A 77 5.78 -4.31 -11.52
C LEU A 77 4.98 -3.83 -12.73
N PHE A 78 3.67 -3.70 -12.59
CA PHE A 78 2.78 -3.39 -13.72
C PHE A 78 1.54 -2.59 -13.29
N ARG A 79 0.82 -2.06 -14.29
CA ARG A 79 -0.49 -1.42 -14.15
C ARG A 79 -1.59 -2.45 -14.35
N GLN A 80 -2.57 -2.51 -13.45
CA GLN A 80 -3.63 -3.52 -13.41
C GLN A 80 -4.42 -3.59 -14.73
N SER A 81 -4.77 -2.44 -15.30
CA SER A 81 -5.54 -2.35 -16.56
C SER A 81 -4.82 -2.93 -17.78
N ASP A 82 -3.50 -3.15 -17.72
CA ASP A 82 -2.73 -3.77 -18.80
C ASP A 82 -2.89 -5.30 -18.85
N VAL A 83 -3.54 -5.90 -17.83
CA VAL A 83 -3.71 -7.36 -17.69
C VAL A 83 -5.18 -7.73 -17.59
N LEU A 84 -5.79 -8.10 -18.70
CA LEU A 84 -7.23 -8.40 -18.80
C LEU A 84 -7.67 -9.62 -17.97
N ALA A 85 -6.74 -10.44 -17.50
CA ALA A 85 -7.05 -11.55 -16.62
C ALA A 85 -7.72 -11.12 -15.29
N HIS A 86 -7.40 -9.93 -14.78
CA HIS A 86 -7.98 -9.41 -13.55
C HIS A 86 -9.52 -9.22 -13.65
N PRO A 87 -10.04 -8.37 -14.56
CA PRO A 87 -11.48 -8.17 -14.68
C PRO A 87 -12.20 -9.44 -15.16
N GLU A 88 -11.57 -10.26 -15.99
CA GLU A 88 -12.18 -11.52 -16.42
C GLU A 88 -12.33 -12.51 -15.27
N LEU A 89 -11.26 -12.73 -14.51
CA LEU A 89 -11.33 -13.62 -13.35
C LEU A 89 -12.30 -13.07 -12.29
N ALA A 90 -12.34 -11.75 -12.07
CA ALA A 90 -13.32 -11.13 -11.17
C ALA A 90 -14.75 -11.43 -11.59
N TRP A 91 -15.05 -11.39 -12.89
CA TRP A 91 -16.36 -11.76 -13.40
C TRP A 91 -16.70 -13.25 -13.12
N LEU A 92 -15.77 -14.15 -13.38
CA LEU A 92 -15.96 -15.59 -13.14
C LEU A 92 -16.13 -15.87 -11.64
N LEU A 93 -15.33 -15.26 -10.77
CA LEU A 93 -15.43 -15.40 -9.31
C LEU A 93 -16.71 -14.80 -8.73
N SER A 94 -17.34 -13.85 -9.41
CA SER A 94 -18.64 -13.29 -8.99
C SER A 94 -19.72 -14.38 -8.89
N SER A 95 -19.61 -15.48 -9.66
CA SER A 95 -20.54 -16.59 -9.62
C SER A 95 -20.48 -17.45 -8.35
N VAL A 96 -19.40 -17.34 -7.58
CA VAL A 96 -19.20 -18.04 -6.30
C VAL A 96 -19.14 -17.09 -5.11
N THR A 97 -19.32 -15.78 -5.35
CA THR A 97 -19.32 -14.74 -4.31
C THR A 97 -20.77 -14.43 -3.92
N SER A 98 -21.10 -14.51 -2.63
CA SER A 98 -22.44 -14.20 -2.19
C SER A 98 -22.69 -12.71 -2.06
N TRP A 99 -23.89 -12.24 -2.40
CA TRP A 99 -24.36 -10.89 -2.14
C TRP A 99 -24.20 -10.50 -0.66
N GLY A 100 -24.52 -11.44 0.25
CA GLY A 100 -24.46 -11.21 1.68
C GLY A 100 -23.05 -10.91 2.18
N ASP A 101 -22.01 -11.54 1.60
CA ASP A 101 -20.62 -11.30 1.96
C ASP A 101 -20.20 -9.88 1.56
N LEU A 102 -20.50 -9.49 0.33
CA LEU A 102 -20.20 -8.14 -0.16
C LEU A 102 -20.93 -7.05 0.65
N ASN A 103 -22.20 -7.27 0.98
CA ASN A 103 -23.00 -6.32 1.76
C ASN A 103 -22.52 -6.16 3.22
N ARG A 104 -21.77 -7.13 3.75
CA ARG A 104 -21.18 -7.07 5.10
C ARG A 104 -19.83 -6.35 5.16
N MET A 105 -19.20 -6.06 4.01
CA MET A 105 -17.89 -5.40 3.97
C MET A 105 -17.93 -4.03 4.65
N HIS A 106 -17.04 -3.81 5.62
CA HIS A 106 -16.99 -2.56 6.39
C HIS A 106 -16.66 -1.36 5.53
N GLN A 107 -15.68 -1.48 4.64
CA GLN A 107 -15.29 -0.37 3.75
C GLN A 107 -16.40 0.04 2.79
N PHE A 108 -17.26 -0.89 2.34
CA PHE A 108 -18.45 -0.53 1.58
C PHE A 108 -19.39 0.35 2.41
N LYS A 109 -19.61 -0.01 3.67
CA LYS A 109 -20.48 0.74 4.58
C LYS A 109 -19.91 2.13 4.90
N GLU A 110 -18.60 2.22 5.12
CA GLU A 110 -17.91 3.49 5.39
C GLU A 110 -17.96 4.44 4.20
N LYS A 111 -17.65 3.96 3.00
CA LYS A 111 -17.62 4.78 1.78
C LYS A 111 -19.01 5.22 1.30
N THR A 112 -20.04 4.45 1.57
CA THR A 112 -21.42 4.79 1.16
C THR A 112 -22.17 5.57 2.21
N GLY A 113 -21.81 5.45 3.51
CA GLY A 113 -22.52 6.11 4.61
C GLY A 113 -24.02 5.88 4.51
N ASN A 114 -24.79 6.98 4.54
CA ASN A 114 -26.26 6.95 4.39
C ASN A 114 -26.74 6.96 2.92
N GLN A 115 -25.83 6.99 1.93
CA GLN A 115 -26.15 7.10 0.51
C GLN A 115 -25.87 5.82 -0.27
N ARG A 116 -26.23 4.67 0.30
CA ARG A 116 -25.96 3.34 -0.31
C ARG A 116 -26.57 3.18 -1.71
N GLU A 117 -27.71 3.81 -1.96
CA GLU A 117 -28.42 3.76 -3.23
C GLU A 117 -27.66 4.45 -4.38
N LEU A 118 -26.73 5.37 -4.03
CA LEU A 118 -25.88 6.08 -4.99
C LEU A 118 -24.53 5.39 -5.22
N ALA A 119 -24.26 4.28 -4.53
CA ALA A 119 -23.03 3.54 -4.69
C ALA A 119 -22.98 2.86 -6.07
N SER A 120 -21.86 3.00 -6.77
CA SER A 120 -21.66 2.31 -8.03
C SER A 120 -21.60 0.78 -7.83
N ALA A 121 -21.98 0.00 -8.84
CA ALA A 121 -21.79 -1.45 -8.84
C ALA A 121 -20.31 -1.81 -8.63
N GLY A 122 -19.39 -1.02 -9.20
CA GLY A 122 -17.95 -1.18 -8.99
C GLY A 122 -17.54 -1.05 -7.53
N LEU A 123 -18.08 -0.05 -6.80
CA LEU A 123 -17.81 0.11 -5.36
C LEU A 123 -18.39 -1.05 -4.53
N PHE A 124 -19.46 -1.70 -4.97
CA PHE A 124 -20.01 -2.88 -4.32
C PHE A 124 -19.19 -4.13 -4.59
N SER A 125 -18.73 -4.33 -5.83
CA SER A 125 -18.06 -5.55 -6.30
C SER A 125 -16.52 -5.51 -6.25
N TYR A 126 -15.88 -4.35 -5.92
CA TYR A 126 -14.42 -4.27 -5.91
C TYR A 126 -13.72 -5.36 -5.05
N PRO A 127 -14.30 -5.91 -3.96
CA PRO A 127 -13.64 -6.97 -3.22
C PRO A 127 -13.45 -8.26 -4.03
N VAL A 128 -14.32 -8.50 -5.04
CA VAL A 128 -14.15 -9.62 -5.96
C VAL A 128 -13.00 -9.36 -6.94
N LEU A 129 -12.86 -8.14 -7.43
CA LEU A 129 -11.70 -7.73 -8.24
C LEU A 129 -10.40 -7.84 -7.42
N MET A 130 -10.41 -7.43 -6.16
CA MET A 130 -9.26 -7.58 -5.27
C MET A 130 -8.90 -9.07 -5.03
N ALA A 131 -9.90 -9.95 -4.91
CA ALA A 131 -9.65 -11.38 -4.86
C ALA A 131 -9.04 -11.91 -6.16
N ALA A 132 -9.56 -11.48 -7.31
CA ALA A 132 -9.03 -11.84 -8.62
C ALA A 132 -7.58 -11.39 -8.81
N ASP A 133 -7.22 -10.18 -8.34
CA ASP A 133 -5.87 -9.63 -8.40
C ASP A 133 -4.83 -10.58 -7.79
N VAL A 134 -5.16 -11.23 -6.70
CA VAL A 134 -4.26 -12.15 -5.98
C VAL A 134 -4.34 -13.56 -6.53
N LEU A 135 -5.57 -14.07 -6.73
CA LEU A 135 -5.82 -15.47 -7.13
C LEU A 135 -5.32 -15.75 -8.55
N ALA A 136 -5.30 -14.74 -9.44
CA ALA A 136 -4.77 -14.86 -10.80
C ALA A 136 -3.29 -15.25 -10.86
N TYR A 137 -2.54 -15.01 -9.80
CA TYR A 137 -1.10 -15.29 -9.73
C TYR A 137 -0.75 -16.52 -8.89
N ARG A 138 -1.72 -17.24 -8.34
CA ARG A 138 -1.48 -18.28 -7.33
C ARG A 138 -0.58 -17.77 -6.20
N ALA A 139 -0.76 -16.50 -5.81
CA ALA A 139 -0.01 -15.91 -4.72
C ALA A 139 -0.33 -16.65 -3.42
N THR A 140 0.74 -16.95 -2.65
CA THR A 140 0.62 -17.66 -1.37
C THR A 140 0.48 -16.70 -0.20
N HIS A 141 1.01 -15.46 -0.34
CA HIS A 141 1.03 -14.47 0.73
C HIS A 141 0.65 -13.09 0.22
N VAL A 142 -0.10 -12.36 1.04
CA VAL A 142 -0.55 -11.00 0.76
C VAL A 142 -0.19 -10.10 1.94
N PRO A 143 0.88 -9.28 1.84
CA PRO A 143 1.24 -8.33 2.90
C PRO A 143 0.22 -7.20 2.94
N VAL A 144 -0.51 -7.08 4.05
CA VAL A 144 -1.58 -6.09 4.21
C VAL A 144 -1.62 -5.53 5.63
N GLY A 145 -2.20 -4.34 5.79
CA GLY A 145 -2.55 -3.79 7.09
C GLY A 145 -3.77 -4.49 7.71
N ASP A 146 -3.95 -4.30 9.01
CA ASP A 146 -5.06 -4.90 9.78
C ASP A 146 -6.45 -4.53 9.23
N ASP A 147 -6.60 -3.35 8.64
CA ASP A 147 -7.83 -2.88 8.00
C ASP A 147 -8.24 -3.72 6.78
N GLN A 148 -7.33 -4.55 6.24
CA GLN A 148 -7.59 -5.43 5.09
C GLN A 148 -7.92 -6.88 5.48
N ARG A 149 -7.98 -7.22 6.79
CA ARG A 149 -8.29 -8.60 7.23
C ARG A 149 -9.56 -9.16 6.62
N GLN A 150 -10.63 -8.35 6.62
CA GLN A 150 -11.92 -8.78 6.06
C GLN A 150 -11.86 -9.06 4.55
N HIS A 151 -11.01 -8.33 3.81
CA HIS A 151 -10.79 -8.59 2.38
C HIS A 151 -10.03 -9.90 2.17
N ILE A 152 -9.03 -10.19 2.99
CA ILE A 152 -8.29 -11.46 2.92
C ILE A 152 -9.21 -12.64 3.26
N GLU A 153 -10.05 -12.52 4.29
CA GLU A 153 -11.04 -13.56 4.64
C GLU A 153 -11.99 -13.82 3.48
N LEU A 154 -12.57 -12.76 2.89
CA LEU A 154 -13.46 -12.91 1.72
C LEU A 154 -12.74 -13.58 0.53
N MET A 155 -11.52 -13.18 0.23
CA MET A 155 -10.70 -13.77 -0.84
C MET A 155 -10.48 -15.28 -0.62
N ARG A 156 -10.16 -15.66 0.60
CA ARG A 156 -9.99 -17.07 1.00
C ARG A 156 -11.32 -17.86 0.84
N ASP A 157 -12.43 -17.29 1.30
CA ASP A 157 -13.76 -17.87 1.15
C ASP A 157 -14.13 -18.08 -0.33
N ILE A 158 -13.85 -17.10 -1.19
CA ILE A 158 -14.08 -17.18 -2.63
C ILE A 158 -13.26 -18.33 -3.23
N ALA A 159 -11.97 -18.43 -2.92
CA ALA A 159 -11.09 -19.48 -3.43
C ALA A 159 -11.54 -20.86 -2.94
N GLN A 160 -11.90 -21.02 -1.67
CA GLN A 160 -12.38 -22.28 -1.10
C GLN A 160 -13.73 -22.71 -1.71
N ARG A 161 -14.68 -21.79 -1.89
CA ARG A 161 -15.98 -22.07 -2.54
C ARG A 161 -15.81 -22.46 -4.00
N PHE A 162 -14.90 -21.78 -4.71
CA PHE A 162 -14.56 -22.15 -6.08
C PHE A 162 -14.02 -23.58 -6.14
N ASN A 163 -13.02 -23.89 -5.32
CA ASN A 163 -12.39 -25.21 -5.29
C ASN A 163 -13.39 -26.32 -4.87
N ALA A 164 -14.24 -26.04 -3.89
CA ALA A 164 -15.28 -26.98 -3.47
C ALA A 164 -16.31 -27.29 -4.58
N ARG A 165 -16.58 -26.32 -5.46
CA ARG A 165 -17.59 -26.45 -6.52
C ARG A 165 -17.03 -27.02 -7.82
N TYR A 166 -15.80 -26.65 -8.18
CA TYR A 166 -15.22 -26.92 -9.50
C TYR A 166 -13.94 -27.75 -9.46
N GLY A 167 -13.46 -28.14 -8.27
CA GLY A 167 -12.20 -28.86 -8.06
C GLY A 167 -11.02 -27.93 -7.73
N ASP A 168 -9.97 -28.50 -7.14
CA ASP A 168 -8.80 -27.77 -6.66
C ASP A 168 -8.08 -27.07 -7.82
N THR A 169 -8.31 -25.78 -7.94
CA THR A 169 -7.81 -24.93 -9.03
C THR A 169 -7.08 -23.70 -8.51
N LEU A 170 -7.64 -23.04 -7.48
CA LEU A 170 -7.12 -21.80 -6.93
C LEU A 170 -6.32 -22.06 -5.66
N VAL A 171 -5.18 -21.36 -5.52
CA VAL A 171 -4.39 -21.33 -4.28
C VAL A 171 -5.09 -20.43 -3.28
N VAL A 172 -5.32 -20.91 -2.05
CA VAL A 172 -5.89 -20.12 -0.96
C VAL A 172 -4.77 -19.32 -0.29
N PRO A 173 -4.75 -17.99 -0.42
CA PRO A 173 -3.64 -17.19 0.08
C PRO A 173 -3.72 -16.96 1.58
N GLU A 174 -2.60 -16.55 2.18
CA GLU A 174 -2.50 -16.11 3.57
C GLU A 174 -2.19 -14.62 3.65
N GLY A 175 -2.87 -13.89 4.55
CA GLY A 175 -2.53 -12.52 4.86
C GLY A 175 -1.30 -12.47 5.77
N THR A 176 -0.28 -11.73 5.37
CA THR A 176 0.85 -11.42 6.25
C THR A 176 0.66 -10.04 6.85
N TYR A 177 0.57 -10.02 8.18
CA TYR A 177 0.35 -8.79 8.94
C TYR A 177 1.67 -8.41 9.60
N PRO A 178 2.18 -7.21 9.39
CA PRO A 178 3.42 -6.79 10.03
C PRO A 178 3.27 -6.86 11.55
N ALA A 179 4.20 -7.54 12.22
CA ALA A 179 4.39 -7.33 13.64
C ALA A 179 4.67 -5.84 13.84
N VAL A 180 3.85 -5.18 14.66
CA VAL A 180 3.87 -3.75 15.03
C VAL A 180 4.84 -2.92 14.18
N GLY A 181 4.43 -2.54 12.99
CA GLY A 181 5.18 -1.56 12.20
C GLY A 181 4.86 -0.16 12.73
N ALA A 182 5.82 0.74 12.73
CA ALA A 182 5.63 2.10 13.17
C ALA A 182 4.34 2.68 12.58
N ARG A 183 3.35 2.90 13.43
CA ARG A 183 2.09 3.52 13.05
C ARG A 183 2.28 5.02 13.03
N ILE A 184 2.83 5.53 11.94
CA ILE A 184 3.14 6.95 11.80
C ILE A 184 1.87 7.78 11.97
N MET A 185 1.87 8.64 13.00
CA MET A 185 0.76 9.52 13.33
C MET A 185 0.95 10.89 12.68
N ASP A 186 -0.13 11.66 12.58
CA ASP A 186 -0.12 13.04 12.11
C ASP A 186 0.76 13.92 13.05
N LEU A 187 1.61 14.79 12.49
CA LEU A 187 2.52 15.60 13.30
C LEU A 187 1.79 16.69 14.11
N GLN A 188 0.57 17.07 13.74
CA GLN A 188 -0.24 18.06 14.47
C GLN A 188 -1.28 17.42 15.39
N GLU A 189 -1.75 16.22 15.04
CA GLU A 189 -2.72 15.43 15.80
C GLU A 189 -2.15 14.02 16.07
N PRO A 190 -1.18 13.88 16.99
CA PRO A 190 -0.41 12.63 17.14
C PRO A 190 -1.21 11.44 17.72
N THR A 191 -2.49 11.62 17.98
CA THR A 191 -3.44 10.55 18.30
C THR A 191 -4.15 10.00 17.06
N ARG A 192 -3.99 10.65 15.92
CA ARG A 192 -4.59 10.25 14.63
C ARG A 192 -3.52 9.78 13.66
N LYS A 193 -3.79 8.64 12.98
CA LYS A 193 -2.89 8.12 11.94
C LYS A 193 -2.71 9.13 10.81
N MET A 194 -1.48 9.33 10.33
CA MET A 194 -1.19 10.14 9.15
C MET A 194 -1.97 9.59 7.95
N SER A 195 -2.73 10.45 7.29
CA SER A 195 -3.68 10.06 6.24
C SER A 195 -3.60 11.01 5.05
N THR A 196 -3.82 10.49 3.85
CA THR A 196 -3.85 11.29 2.63
C THR A 196 -5.06 12.24 2.58
N THR A 197 -6.18 11.86 3.18
CA THR A 197 -7.46 12.55 3.06
C THR A 197 -7.88 13.35 4.31
N ALA A 198 -7.35 12.98 5.48
CA ALA A 198 -7.73 13.58 6.76
C ALA A 198 -6.54 14.25 7.43
N GLY A 199 -6.73 15.40 8.09
CA GLY A 199 -5.67 16.21 8.73
C GLY A 199 -5.25 17.41 7.91
N THR A 200 -4.25 18.10 8.40
CA THR A 200 -3.72 19.32 7.77
C THR A 200 -2.48 19.02 6.91
N GLU A 201 -2.18 19.90 5.96
CA GLU A 201 -0.94 19.81 5.16
C GLU A 201 0.31 19.89 6.05
N GLN A 202 0.23 20.60 7.17
CA GLN A 202 1.32 20.72 8.15
C GLN A 202 1.55 19.43 8.95
N GLY A 203 0.50 18.62 9.15
CA GLY A 203 0.58 17.35 9.89
C GLY A 203 1.11 16.18 9.07
N ARG A 204 1.26 16.35 7.75
CA ARG A 204 1.68 15.30 6.81
C ARG A 204 3.07 15.58 6.25
N VAL A 205 3.92 14.57 6.24
CA VAL A 205 5.18 14.60 5.50
C VAL A 205 5.01 13.73 4.26
N TYR A 206 5.18 14.32 3.08
CA TYR A 206 5.11 13.56 1.83
C TYR A 206 6.48 13.03 1.43
N VAL A 207 6.49 11.93 0.70
CA VAL A 207 7.72 11.26 0.23
C VAL A 207 8.59 12.18 -0.63
N LEU A 208 7.93 13.09 -1.36
CA LEU A 208 8.57 14.03 -2.28
C LEU A 208 8.70 15.45 -1.71
N ASP A 209 8.46 15.65 -0.42
CA ASP A 209 8.74 16.96 0.22
C ASP A 209 10.24 17.24 0.19
N ASP A 210 10.60 18.48 -0.11
CA ASP A 210 12.00 18.92 -0.04
C ASP A 210 12.50 18.99 1.41
N PRO A 211 13.83 18.90 1.64
CA PRO A 211 14.40 18.90 2.98
C PRO A 211 13.95 20.06 3.88
N LYS A 212 13.86 21.28 3.34
CA LYS A 212 13.42 22.46 4.10
C LYS A 212 11.96 22.38 4.52
N THR A 213 11.12 21.78 3.67
CA THR A 213 9.71 21.55 3.98
C THR A 213 9.57 20.48 5.07
N ILE A 214 10.35 19.40 5.03
CA ILE A 214 10.40 18.37 6.07
C ILE A 214 10.82 18.99 7.39
N GLU A 215 11.95 19.69 7.45
CA GLU A 215 12.46 20.38 8.64
C GLU A 215 11.42 21.32 9.25
N ARG A 216 10.76 22.14 8.42
CA ARG A 216 9.72 23.07 8.86
C ARG A 216 8.53 22.34 9.48
N LYS A 217 8.09 21.22 8.90
CA LYS A 217 6.96 20.40 9.41
C LYS A 217 7.31 19.78 10.76
N PHE A 218 8.49 19.18 10.89
CA PHE A 218 8.96 18.61 12.16
C PHE A 218 9.18 19.67 13.25
N LYS A 219 9.75 20.82 12.92
CA LYS A 219 9.91 21.92 13.88
C LYS A 219 8.59 22.34 14.53
N ARG A 220 7.49 22.23 13.78
CA ARG A 220 6.13 22.57 14.24
C ARG A 220 5.34 21.37 14.75
N ALA A 221 5.92 20.16 14.77
CA ALA A 221 5.24 18.97 15.28
C ALA A 221 4.83 19.17 16.75
N VAL A 222 3.66 18.64 17.10
CA VAL A 222 3.14 18.72 18.46
C VAL A 222 3.90 17.73 19.34
N THR A 223 4.34 18.23 20.52
CA THR A 223 4.88 17.45 21.64
C THR A 223 4.08 17.79 22.89
N ASP A 224 4.44 17.27 24.05
CA ASP A 224 3.90 17.71 25.32
C ASP A 224 4.53 19.03 25.81
N SER A 225 4.17 19.46 27.02
CA SER A 225 4.64 20.69 27.67
C SER A 225 5.39 20.43 28.98
N ASP A 226 5.97 19.23 29.15
CA ASP A 226 6.74 18.91 30.35
C ASP A 226 7.95 19.86 30.54
N ASP A 227 8.16 20.28 31.78
CA ASP A 227 9.30 21.09 32.20
C ASP A 227 9.90 20.49 33.49
N PRO A 228 11.09 19.89 33.46
CA PRO A 228 11.96 19.70 32.26
C PRO A 228 11.39 18.70 31.25
N PRO A 229 11.72 18.86 29.96
CA PRO A 229 11.25 17.96 28.90
C PRO A 229 11.78 16.53 29.11
N VAL A 230 10.91 15.53 28.94
CA VAL A 230 11.25 14.11 29.08
C VAL A 230 11.02 13.40 27.73
N ILE A 231 12.11 13.00 27.08
CA ILE A 231 12.08 12.27 25.80
C ILE A 231 11.98 10.78 26.09
N ARG A 232 10.75 10.29 26.18
CA ARG A 232 10.41 8.88 26.41
C ARG A 232 9.08 8.56 25.77
N ALA A 233 9.00 7.40 25.11
CA ALA A 233 7.76 6.89 24.56
C ALA A 233 6.83 6.44 25.67
N SER A 234 5.60 6.97 25.69
CA SER A 234 4.55 6.53 26.59
C SER A 234 3.18 6.96 26.09
N ALA A 235 2.12 6.32 26.58
CA ALA A 235 0.74 6.55 26.14
C ALA A 235 0.23 7.98 26.41
N ASP A 236 0.75 8.63 27.44
CA ASP A 236 0.45 10.01 27.84
C ASP A 236 1.23 11.07 27.03
N LYS A 237 2.22 10.63 26.22
CA LYS A 237 3.07 11.49 25.39
C LYS A 237 2.96 11.15 23.89
N PRO A 238 1.77 11.21 23.27
CA PRO A 238 1.58 10.71 21.90
C PRO A 238 2.46 11.42 20.88
N GLY A 239 2.75 12.73 21.04
CA GLY A 239 3.61 13.48 20.12
C GLY A 239 5.07 13.07 20.22
N VAL A 240 5.61 12.93 21.41
CA VAL A 240 6.98 12.45 21.63
C VAL A 240 7.13 11.01 21.17
N THR A 241 6.18 10.15 21.50
CA THR A 241 6.14 8.75 21.03
C THR A 241 6.15 8.65 19.52
N ASN A 242 5.30 9.41 18.80
CA ASN A 242 5.29 9.44 17.35
C ASN A 242 6.65 9.87 16.75
N LEU A 243 7.27 10.88 17.31
CA LEU A 243 8.61 11.34 16.83
C LEU A 243 9.68 10.27 17.07
N LEU A 244 9.67 9.60 18.23
CA LEU A 244 10.58 8.49 18.53
C LEU A 244 10.34 7.28 17.60
N GLU A 245 9.07 6.93 17.32
CA GLU A 245 8.72 5.89 16.34
C GLU A 245 9.22 6.24 14.94
N ILE A 246 9.13 7.51 14.53
CA ILE A 246 9.65 7.98 13.24
C ILE A 246 11.18 7.85 13.19
N VAL A 247 11.88 8.30 14.23
CA VAL A 247 13.35 8.16 14.32
C VAL A 247 13.75 6.70 14.28
N ALA A 248 13.13 5.86 15.10
CA ALA A 248 13.39 4.43 15.17
C ALA A 248 13.18 3.75 13.80
N ALA A 249 12.07 4.07 13.13
CA ALA A 249 11.78 3.53 11.81
C ALA A 249 12.75 4.03 10.73
N ALA A 250 13.13 5.32 10.74
CA ALA A 250 14.02 5.89 9.74
C ALA A 250 15.48 5.43 9.91
N ARG A 251 15.92 5.20 11.16
CA ARG A 251 17.28 4.76 11.51
C ARG A 251 17.44 3.23 11.60
N HIS A 252 16.38 2.44 11.36
CA HIS A 252 16.38 0.98 11.52
C HIS A 252 16.78 0.52 12.93
N MET A 253 16.28 1.19 13.98
CA MET A 253 16.52 0.89 15.37
C MET A 253 15.20 0.67 16.14
N THR A 254 15.31 0.20 17.38
CA THR A 254 14.18 0.10 18.30
C THR A 254 13.88 1.45 18.98
N ILE A 255 12.67 1.61 19.53
CA ILE A 255 12.33 2.82 20.29
C ILE A 255 13.27 3.04 21.50
N PRO A 256 13.62 2.01 22.33
CA PRO A 256 14.59 2.18 23.39
C PRO A 256 15.98 2.65 22.91
N GLU A 257 16.43 2.21 21.75
CA GLU A 257 17.68 2.69 21.16
C GLU A 257 17.59 4.16 20.72
N ALA A 258 16.45 4.57 20.14
CA ALA A 258 16.17 5.97 19.80
C ALA A 258 16.11 6.86 21.05
N GLU A 259 15.49 6.39 22.16
CA GLU A 259 15.51 7.08 23.44
C GLU A 259 16.95 7.23 24.00
N ALA A 260 17.74 6.15 23.97
CA ALA A 260 19.12 6.16 24.43
C ALA A 260 20.01 7.12 23.61
N MET A 261 19.81 7.15 22.28
CA MET A 261 20.51 8.09 21.39
C MET A 261 20.23 9.56 21.73
N LEU A 262 19.04 9.85 22.26
CA LEU A 262 18.57 11.18 22.62
C LEU A 262 18.71 11.48 24.14
N SER A 263 19.46 10.68 24.89
CA SER A 263 19.64 10.85 26.34
C SER A 263 20.25 12.20 26.73
N ASP A 264 21.11 12.75 25.87
CA ASP A 264 21.77 14.04 26.08
C ASP A 264 21.04 15.23 25.44
N ALA A 265 19.83 14.99 24.87
CA ALA A 265 19.04 16.03 24.24
C ALA A 265 18.59 17.09 25.27
N ARG A 266 18.74 18.36 24.90
CA ARG A 266 18.40 19.50 25.77
C ARG A 266 16.91 19.79 25.85
N GLY A 267 16.13 19.14 24.97
CA GLY A 267 14.69 19.30 24.92
C GLY A 267 14.04 18.78 23.64
N TYR A 268 12.75 19.01 23.49
CA TYR A 268 11.98 18.54 22.32
C TYR A 268 12.46 19.15 21.00
N GLY A 269 13.18 20.27 21.03
CA GLY A 269 13.82 20.85 19.83
C GLY A 269 14.84 19.90 19.20
N ASP A 270 15.66 19.25 20.03
CA ASP A 270 16.68 18.31 19.58
C ASP A 270 16.02 17.01 19.03
N LEU A 271 14.96 16.50 19.67
CA LEU A 271 14.16 15.38 19.16
C LEU A 271 13.54 15.70 17.79
N LYS A 272 12.94 16.89 17.64
CA LYS A 272 12.33 17.32 16.38
C LYS A 272 13.37 17.48 15.26
N ALA A 273 14.55 17.99 15.60
CA ALA A 273 15.65 18.13 14.66
C ALA A 273 16.18 16.75 14.20
N GLU A 274 16.37 15.82 15.15
CA GLU A 274 16.79 14.46 14.80
C GLU A 274 15.74 13.72 13.95
N ALA A 275 14.46 13.83 14.29
CA ALA A 275 13.39 13.24 13.49
C ALA A 275 13.36 13.82 12.06
N ALA A 276 13.55 15.13 11.91
CA ALA A 276 13.67 15.77 10.60
C ALA A 276 14.87 15.24 9.82
N ASN A 277 16.05 15.21 10.44
CA ASN A 277 17.29 14.74 9.82
C ASN A 277 17.18 13.29 9.36
N ALA A 278 16.67 12.40 10.22
CA ALA A 278 16.48 11.00 9.90
C ALA A 278 15.54 10.79 8.70
N VAL A 279 14.44 11.56 8.64
CA VAL A 279 13.49 11.50 7.53
C VAL A 279 14.08 12.10 6.25
N VAL A 280 14.82 13.21 6.33
CA VAL A 280 15.50 13.80 5.17
C VAL A 280 16.53 12.80 4.60
N GLU A 281 17.39 12.24 5.43
CA GLU A 281 18.39 11.23 4.98
C GLU A 281 17.73 10.02 4.33
N MET A 282 16.57 9.60 4.81
CA MET A 282 15.81 8.46 4.24
C MET A 282 15.12 8.83 2.92
N LEU A 283 14.49 10.01 2.82
CA LEU A 283 13.62 10.35 1.68
C LEU A 283 14.33 11.15 0.57
N ASP A 284 15.35 11.94 0.87
CA ASP A 284 16.00 12.78 -0.15
C ASP A 284 16.62 11.96 -1.30
N PRO A 285 17.27 10.81 -1.06
CA PRO A 285 17.73 9.95 -2.17
C PRO A 285 16.58 9.40 -3.04
N VAL A 286 15.41 9.16 -2.44
CA VAL A 286 14.21 8.72 -3.17
C VAL A 286 13.68 9.86 -4.02
N ARG A 287 13.57 11.06 -3.45
CA ARG A 287 13.15 12.26 -4.17
C ARG A 287 14.04 12.56 -5.36
N GLN A 288 15.38 12.54 -5.18
CA GLN A 288 16.33 12.79 -6.27
C GLN A 288 16.19 11.78 -7.42
N ARG A 289 16.07 10.49 -7.10
CA ARG A 289 15.84 9.44 -8.13
C ARG A 289 14.48 9.60 -8.82
N TYR A 290 13.45 9.98 -8.06
CA TYR A 290 12.13 10.28 -8.62
C TYR A 290 12.20 11.46 -9.60
N GLU A 291 12.83 12.57 -9.22
CA GLU A 291 12.98 13.77 -10.06
C GLU A 291 13.75 13.47 -11.36
N ALA A 292 14.68 12.53 -11.33
CA ALA A 292 15.40 12.07 -12.51
C ALA A 292 14.57 11.15 -13.41
N LEU A 293 13.76 10.25 -12.83
CA LEU A 293 13.00 9.24 -13.55
C LEU A 293 11.64 9.76 -14.05
N ARG A 294 10.92 10.53 -13.24
CA ARG A 294 9.51 10.90 -13.47
C ARG A 294 9.25 11.66 -14.80
N PRO A 295 10.14 12.54 -15.27
CA PRO A 295 9.96 13.20 -16.56
C PRO A 295 10.04 12.28 -17.77
N ASP A 296 10.63 11.10 -17.64
CA ASP A 296 10.80 10.12 -18.73
C ASP A 296 9.59 9.17 -18.79
N ALA A 297 8.53 9.65 -19.43
CA ALA A 297 7.29 8.87 -19.59
C ALA A 297 7.50 7.59 -20.40
N ASP A 298 8.38 7.61 -21.39
CA ASP A 298 8.68 6.45 -22.24
C ASP A 298 9.34 5.35 -21.39
N ARG A 299 10.28 5.73 -20.54
CA ARG A 299 10.93 4.78 -19.60
C ARG A 299 9.93 4.17 -18.61
N LEU A 300 8.98 4.96 -18.11
CA LEU A 300 7.94 4.46 -17.21
C LEU A 300 7.00 3.48 -17.94
N GLU A 301 6.62 3.75 -19.18
CA GLU A 301 5.82 2.82 -19.98
C GLU A 301 6.60 1.55 -20.36
N GLU A 302 7.89 1.61 -20.63
CA GLU A 302 8.73 0.41 -20.82
C GLU A 302 8.71 -0.50 -19.59
N ILE A 303 8.86 0.08 -18.37
CA ILE A 303 8.79 -0.66 -17.12
C ILE A 303 7.41 -1.32 -16.95
N LEU A 304 6.34 -0.58 -17.18
CA LEU A 304 4.98 -1.08 -17.11
C LEU A 304 4.71 -2.20 -18.12
N ALA A 305 5.16 -2.03 -19.37
CA ALA A 305 5.00 -3.01 -20.45
C ALA A 305 5.73 -4.33 -20.14
N LEU A 306 6.98 -4.25 -19.65
CA LEU A 306 7.75 -5.41 -19.21
C LEU A 306 7.04 -6.17 -18.08
N GLY A 307 6.58 -5.45 -17.06
CA GLY A 307 5.84 -6.03 -15.95
C GLY A 307 4.51 -6.65 -16.39
N ALA A 308 3.78 -5.98 -17.27
CA ALA A 308 2.52 -6.49 -17.83
C ALA A 308 2.72 -7.76 -18.68
N GLU A 309 3.82 -7.87 -19.43
CA GLU A 309 4.16 -9.08 -20.17
C GLU A 309 4.38 -10.27 -19.22
N LYS A 310 5.22 -10.08 -18.19
CA LYS A 310 5.45 -11.07 -17.13
C LYS A 310 4.13 -11.46 -16.45
N ALA A 311 3.31 -10.48 -16.08
CA ALA A 311 2.03 -10.69 -15.41
C ALA A 311 1.02 -11.45 -16.28
N ARG A 312 0.91 -11.12 -17.57
CA ARG A 312 0.06 -11.87 -18.52
C ARG A 312 0.50 -13.32 -18.66
N ALA A 313 1.80 -13.60 -18.75
CA ALA A 313 2.32 -14.95 -18.81
C ALA A 313 1.97 -15.77 -17.54
N MET A 314 2.07 -15.15 -16.36
CA MET A 314 1.75 -15.81 -15.09
C MET A 314 0.26 -16.11 -14.96
N THR A 315 -0.61 -15.20 -15.39
CA THR A 315 -2.07 -15.33 -15.23
C THR A 315 -2.72 -16.25 -16.27
N ALA A 316 -2.10 -16.45 -17.42
CA ALA A 316 -2.65 -17.22 -18.53
C ALA A 316 -3.03 -18.66 -18.13
N SER A 317 -2.16 -19.37 -17.40
CA SER A 317 -2.42 -20.74 -16.95
C SER A 317 -3.56 -20.82 -15.95
N VAL A 318 -3.63 -19.86 -15.02
CA VAL A 318 -4.69 -19.82 -14.00
C VAL A 318 -6.05 -19.59 -14.65
N LEU A 319 -6.12 -18.59 -15.55
CA LEU A 319 -7.36 -18.29 -16.26
C LEU A 319 -7.82 -19.46 -17.14
N HIS A 320 -6.89 -20.15 -17.80
CA HIS A 320 -7.18 -21.37 -18.56
C HIS A 320 -7.77 -22.46 -17.65
N ASP A 321 -7.15 -22.73 -16.50
CA ASP A 321 -7.62 -23.77 -15.57
C ASP A 321 -9.00 -23.43 -14.98
N VAL A 322 -9.21 -22.15 -14.62
CA VAL A 322 -10.52 -21.68 -14.12
C VAL A 322 -11.60 -21.82 -15.19
N ARG A 323 -11.34 -21.38 -16.42
CA ARG A 323 -12.29 -21.54 -17.55
C ARG A 323 -12.64 -23.01 -17.80
N ARG A 324 -11.62 -23.87 -17.83
CA ARG A 324 -11.80 -25.31 -18.04
C ARG A 324 -12.63 -25.93 -16.91
N ALA A 325 -12.35 -25.60 -15.65
CA ALA A 325 -13.08 -26.10 -14.50
C ALA A 325 -14.56 -25.68 -14.51
N MET A 326 -14.84 -24.46 -14.97
CA MET A 326 -16.20 -23.92 -15.11
C MET A 326 -16.93 -24.32 -16.40
N GLY A 327 -16.25 -24.93 -17.36
CA GLY A 327 -16.80 -25.25 -18.68
C GLY A 327 -17.05 -24.02 -19.57
N VAL A 328 -16.23 -22.96 -19.42
CA VAL A 328 -16.35 -21.70 -20.16
C VAL A 328 -15.25 -21.58 -21.19
N GLY A 329 -15.61 -21.27 -22.44
CA GLY A 329 -14.67 -21.15 -23.56
C GLY A 329 -14.40 -22.48 -24.29
N PRO A 330 -13.43 -22.53 -25.20
CA PRO A 330 -13.12 -23.75 -25.95
C PRO A 330 -12.53 -24.83 -25.02
N LEU A 331 -12.89 -26.08 -25.30
CA LEU A 331 -12.43 -27.24 -24.52
C LEU A 331 -11.04 -27.76 -24.91
N SER A 332 -10.34 -27.07 -25.81
CA SER A 332 -9.00 -27.44 -26.31
C SER A 332 -7.94 -26.51 -25.81
#